data_d3ae09b176466b71a0da269d262bcc7e
#
_entry.id   d3ae09b176466b71a0da269d262bcc7e
#
_cell.length_a   1.000
_cell.length_b   1.000
_cell.length_c   1.000
_cell.angle_alpha   90.00
_cell.angle_beta   90.00
_cell.angle_gamma   90.00
#
_symmetry.space_group_name_H-M   'P 1'
#
loop_
_entity.id
_entity.type
_entity.pdbx_description
1 polymer ?
#
loop_
_entity_poly.entity_id
_entity_poly.type
_entity_poly.pdbx_seq_one_letter_code
_entity_poly.pdbx_strand_id
1 'polypeptide(L)'
;HQPRRQRQMCIRDRYKKFENYWNVSEKESKKTLNNLIENRIKDYGTARDYPSVKGTSRLSPYIKHGQIHVVTIWKKCSEIKSKGIGYRKYINELGWREFSHSLINYFPEFLKGNYRKEFDKFPWVKNERFLKAWKTGMTGYPIVDAGMRELYETGWMHNRIRMVVGSFLVKHLRINWTEGEKHFRNCLLDFN
;
A
#
# COMPACT_ATOMS: atom_id res chain seq x y z
N HIS A 1 -27.94 11.99 -14.23
CA HIS A 1 -26.76 12.84 -14.41
C HIS A 1 -25.99 13.24 -13.12
N GLN A 2 -26.34 12.65 -11.96
CA GLN A 2 -25.64 12.98 -10.70
C GLN A 2 -24.38 12.13 -10.35
N PRO A 3 -24.09 10.96 -10.93
CA PRO A 3 -22.96 10.13 -10.45
C PRO A 3 -21.58 10.73 -10.65
N ARG A 4 -21.36 11.56 -11.70
CA ARG A 4 -20.04 12.17 -11.97
C ARG A 4 -19.69 13.32 -11.02
N ARG A 5 -20.66 14.18 -10.66
CA ARG A 5 -20.43 15.30 -9.71
C ARG A 5 -20.18 14.77 -8.29
N GLN A 6 -20.92 13.75 -7.87
CA GLN A 6 -20.73 13.13 -6.56
C GLN A 6 -19.38 12.43 -6.43
N ARG A 7 -18.89 11.75 -7.49
CA ARG A 7 -17.54 11.16 -7.51
C ARG A 7 -16.44 12.22 -7.44
N GLN A 8 -16.57 13.33 -8.14
CA GLN A 8 -15.60 14.42 -8.10
C GLN A 8 -15.61 15.18 -6.78
N MET A 9 -16.77 15.36 -6.13
CA MET A 9 -16.86 15.94 -4.79
C MET A 9 -16.20 15.04 -3.75
N CYS A 10 -16.50 13.74 -3.72
CA CYS A 10 -15.89 12.80 -2.78
C CYS A 10 -14.36 12.70 -2.94
N ILE A 11 -13.81 12.80 -4.14
CA ILE A 11 -12.37 12.82 -4.37
C ILE A 11 -11.76 14.14 -3.90
N ARG A 12 -12.39 15.29 -4.18
CA ARG A 12 -11.88 16.61 -3.79
C ARG A 12 -11.91 16.85 -2.27
N ASP A 13 -12.91 16.35 -1.57
CA ASP A 13 -12.99 16.52 -0.11
C ASP A 13 -12.07 15.55 0.64
N ARG A 14 -11.73 14.43 0.03
CA ARG A 14 -10.88 13.42 0.65
C ARG A 14 -9.43 13.87 0.80
N TYR A 15 -8.84 14.53 -0.20
CA TYR A 15 -7.43 14.93 -0.12
C TYR A 15 -7.16 15.98 0.95
N LYS A 16 -8.14 16.83 1.28
CA LYS A 16 -8.01 17.80 2.38
C LYS A 16 -7.73 17.14 3.72
N LYS A 17 -8.27 15.92 3.94
CA LYS A 17 -8.00 15.15 5.15
C LYS A 17 -6.58 14.61 5.21
N PHE A 18 -5.94 14.40 4.05
CA PHE A 18 -4.59 13.85 4.00
C PHE A 18 -3.54 14.77 4.62
N GLU A 19 -3.78 16.10 4.62
CA GLU A 19 -2.90 17.08 5.27
C GLU A 19 -2.76 16.83 6.78
N ASN A 20 -3.76 16.20 7.40
CA ASN A 20 -3.70 15.80 8.81
C ASN A 20 -2.77 14.61 9.07
N TYR A 21 -2.45 13.82 8.04
CA TYR A 21 -1.67 12.59 8.15
C TYR A 21 -0.32 12.67 7.46
N TRP A 22 -0.18 13.56 6.47
CA TRP A 22 0.97 13.63 5.60
C TRP A 22 1.44 15.06 5.41
N ASN A 23 2.69 15.30 5.75
CA ASN A 23 3.37 16.56 5.41
C ASN A 23 4.20 16.32 4.14
N VAL A 24 3.74 16.94 3.04
CA VAL A 24 4.29 16.72 1.70
C VAL A 24 5.51 17.60 1.49
N SER A 25 6.69 17.14 1.92
CA SER A 25 7.95 17.86 1.70
C SER A 25 9.16 16.91 1.71
N GLU A 26 10.22 17.30 1.00
CA GLU A 26 11.52 16.59 1.07
C GLU A 26 12.10 16.62 2.49
N LYS A 27 11.92 17.72 3.22
CA LYS A 27 12.38 17.85 4.61
C LYS A 27 11.74 16.80 5.49
N GLU A 28 10.42 16.59 5.36
CA GLU A 28 9.71 15.60 6.17
C GLU A 28 10.08 14.16 5.76
N SER A 29 10.31 13.92 4.47
CA SER A 29 10.77 12.60 4.00
C SER A 29 12.13 12.24 4.62
N LYS A 30 13.08 13.18 4.67
CA LYS A 30 14.39 13.02 5.31
C LYS A 30 14.27 12.81 6.82
N LYS A 31 13.40 13.57 7.49
CA LYS A 31 13.09 13.39 8.92
C LYS A 31 12.50 12.00 9.21
N THR A 32 11.58 11.55 8.37
CA THR A 32 10.97 10.22 8.47
C THR A 32 12.00 9.12 8.29
N LEU A 33 12.95 9.28 7.35
CA LEU A 33 14.08 8.36 7.17
C LEU A 33 15.00 8.33 8.39
N ASN A 34 15.39 9.49 8.91
CA ASN A 34 16.24 9.57 10.09
C ASN A 34 15.57 8.90 11.30
N ASN A 35 14.28 9.16 11.52
CA ASN A 35 13.51 8.52 12.58
C ASN A 35 13.45 6.99 12.43
N LEU A 36 13.35 6.47 11.20
CA LEU A 36 13.45 5.03 10.96
C LEU A 36 14.81 4.49 11.42
N ILE A 37 15.89 5.14 10.97
CA ILE A 37 17.27 4.69 11.23
C ILE A 37 17.61 4.73 12.73
N GLU A 38 17.24 5.80 13.39
CA GLU A 38 17.59 6.03 14.80
C GLU A 38 16.76 5.19 15.76
N ASN A 39 15.45 5.09 15.50
CA ASN A 39 14.49 4.61 16.50
C ASN A 39 13.80 3.28 16.16
N ARG A 40 13.74 2.86 14.88
CA ARG A 40 12.90 1.73 14.47
C ARG A 40 13.61 0.63 13.72
N ILE A 41 14.78 0.90 13.13
CA ILE A 41 15.45 -0.05 12.25
C ILE A 41 15.82 -1.35 12.98
N LYS A 42 16.15 -1.28 14.27
CA LYS A 42 16.53 -2.45 15.07
C LYS A 42 15.40 -3.46 15.17
N ASP A 43 14.20 -2.98 15.47
CA ASP A 43 13.00 -3.80 15.72
C ASP A 43 12.15 -3.97 14.47
N TYR A 44 12.56 -3.37 13.35
CA TYR A 44 11.79 -3.39 12.09
C TYR A 44 11.45 -4.81 11.65
N GLY A 45 12.31 -5.79 11.90
CA GLY A 45 12.12 -7.18 11.50
C GLY A 45 10.87 -7.83 12.06
N THR A 46 10.44 -7.41 13.24
CA THR A 46 9.24 -7.91 13.94
C THR A 46 8.13 -6.89 13.97
N ALA A 47 8.43 -5.64 14.33
CA ALA A 47 7.43 -4.59 14.50
C ALA A 47 6.63 -4.29 13.22
N ARG A 48 7.25 -4.45 12.04
CA ARG A 48 6.58 -4.30 10.74
C ARG A 48 5.44 -5.27 10.48
N ASP A 49 5.36 -6.36 11.21
CA ASP A 49 4.34 -7.39 11.00
C ASP A 49 3.06 -7.12 11.80
N TYR A 50 3.10 -6.17 12.73
CA TYR A 50 1.97 -5.81 13.59
C TYR A 50 1.33 -4.49 13.13
N PRO A 51 0.11 -4.51 12.56
CA PRO A 51 -0.57 -3.30 12.10
C PRO A 51 -0.86 -2.27 13.20
N SER A 52 -1.04 -2.72 14.44
CA SER A 52 -1.29 -1.88 15.61
C SER A 52 -0.07 -1.09 16.09
N VAL A 53 1.13 -1.46 15.59
CA VAL A 53 2.39 -0.83 16.00
C VAL A 53 2.90 0.09 14.90
N LYS A 54 3.46 1.25 15.26
CA LYS A 54 4.14 2.14 14.31
C LYS A 54 5.50 1.59 13.88
N GLY A 55 5.53 0.32 13.40
CA GLY A 55 6.74 -0.43 13.06
C GLY A 55 7.25 -0.25 11.63
N THR A 56 6.46 0.37 10.74
CA THR A 56 6.84 0.58 9.33
C THR A 56 7.53 1.92 9.12
N SER A 57 8.27 2.07 8.00
CA SER A 57 8.94 3.33 7.65
C SER A 57 7.98 4.45 7.27
N ARG A 58 6.83 4.12 6.67
CA ARG A 58 5.89 5.05 6.03
C ARG A 58 6.53 5.95 4.96
N LEU A 59 7.61 5.48 4.33
CA LEU A 59 8.32 6.22 3.27
C LEU A 59 7.72 6.00 1.87
N SER A 60 6.84 5.01 1.70
CA SER A 60 6.30 4.66 0.38
C SER A 60 5.61 5.81 -0.36
N PRO A 61 4.79 6.69 0.25
CA PRO A 61 4.24 7.85 -0.45
C PRO A 61 5.33 8.83 -0.91
N TYR A 62 6.31 9.10 -0.06
CA TYR A 62 7.42 10.02 -0.40
C TYR A 62 8.27 9.50 -1.55
N ILE A 63 8.51 8.18 -1.60
CA ILE A 63 9.23 7.53 -2.71
C ILE A 63 8.38 7.63 -3.99
N LYS A 64 7.08 7.33 -3.91
CA LYS A 64 6.17 7.39 -5.06
C LYS A 64 6.11 8.76 -5.70
N HIS A 65 6.09 9.82 -4.90
CA HIS A 65 6.00 11.20 -5.37
C HIS A 65 7.37 11.88 -5.55
N GLY A 66 8.46 11.13 -5.53
CA GLY A 66 9.80 11.62 -5.82
C GLY A 66 10.41 12.55 -4.76
N GLN A 67 9.81 12.65 -3.57
CA GLN A 67 10.31 13.49 -2.47
C GLN A 67 11.54 12.91 -1.79
N ILE A 68 11.79 11.63 -1.96
CA ILE A 68 13.03 10.96 -1.61
C ILE A 68 13.31 9.83 -2.59
N HIS A 69 14.53 9.77 -3.08
CA HIS A 69 14.93 8.71 -3.99
C HIS A 69 15.37 7.45 -3.23
N VAL A 70 15.03 6.26 -3.76
CA VAL A 70 15.35 4.99 -3.11
C VAL A 70 16.86 4.79 -2.89
N VAL A 71 17.70 5.30 -3.80
CA VAL A 71 19.17 5.27 -3.65
C VAL A 71 19.63 6.10 -2.47
N THR A 72 18.98 7.23 -2.16
CA THR A 72 19.27 8.04 -0.97
C THR A 72 18.98 7.26 0.30
N ILE A 73 17.85 6.55 0.33
CA ILE A 73 17.49 5.68 1.46
C ILE A 73 18.50 4.56 1.61
N TRP A 74 18.88 3.89 0.51
CA TRP A 74 19.87 2.83 0.51
C TRP A 74 21.22 3.31 1.05
N LYS A 75 21.73 4.43 0.53
CA LYS A 75 23.01 5.03 0.99
C LYS A 75 22.98 5.33 2.48
N LYS A 76 21.92 5.99 2.96
CA LYS A 76 21.78 6.31 4.39
C LYS A 76 21.70 5.05 5.26
N CYS A 77 20.98 4.03 4.83
CA CYS A 77 20.94 2.76 5.54
C CYS A 77 22.31 2.05 5.54
N SER A 78 23.11 2.16 4.46
CA SER A 78 24.42 1.52 4.39
C SER A 78 25.44 2.08 5.37
N GLU A 79 25.26 3.33 5.84
CA GLU A 79 26.07 3.99 6.85
C GLU A 79 25.85 3.42 8.27
N ILE A 80 24.78 2.62 8.47
CA ILE A 80 24.47 2.02 9.78
C ILE A 80 25.53 0.99 10.14
N LYS A 81 26.18 1.18 11.31
CA LYS A 81 27.24 0.30 11.78
C LYS A 81 26.75 -1.11 12.15
N SER A 82 25.58 -1.20 12.80
CA SER A 82 24.99 -2.48 13.23
C SER A 82 23.94 -2.98 12.21
N LYS A 83 24.35 -3.88 11.34
CA LYS A 83 23.50 -4.49 10.31
C LYS A 83 22.74 -5.71 10.82
N GLY A 84 21.91 -5.51 11.86
CA GLY A 84 21.08 -6.56 12.47
C GLY A 84 19.94 -7.07 11.58
N ILE A 85 19.08 -7.91 12.15
CA ILE A 85 17.95 -8.53 11.44
C ILE A 85 16.99 -7.47 10.87
N GLY A 86 16.67 -6.42 11.64
CA GLY A 86 15.76 -5.36 11.21
C GLY A 86 16.29 -4.59 10.01
N TYR A 87 17.60 -4.26 10.00
CA TYR A 87 18.27 -3.66 8.86
C TYR A 87 18.13 -4.53 7.60
N ARG A 88 18.50 -5.81 7.69
CA ARG A 88 18.41 -6.74 6.55
C ARG A 88 16.98 -6.86 6.00
N LYS A 89 16.00 -6.96 6.90
CA LYS A 89 14.58 -6.98 6.51
C LYS A 89 14.18 -5.71 5.77
N TYR A 90 14.58 -4.54 6.27
CA TYR A 90 14.25 -3.27 5.61
C TYR A 90 14.88 -3.14 4.22
N ILE A 91 16.15 -3.51 4.07
CA ILE A 91 16.84 -3.50 2.78
C ILE A 91 16.17 -4.48 1.80
N ASN A 92 15.74 -5.64 2.25
CA ASN A 92 14.98 -6.59 1.41
C ASN A 92 13.66 -5.97 0.90
N GLU A 93 12.99 -5.11 1.68
CA GLU A 93 11.77 -4.44 1.20
C GLU A 93 12.06 -3.47 0.03
N LEU A 94 13.19 -2.77 0.08
CA LEU A 94 13.63 -1.97 -1.06
C LEU A 94 13.95 -2.86 -2.28
N GLY A 95 14.58 -4.00 -2.04
CA GLY A 95 14.85 -5.00 -3.09
C GLY A 95 13.56 -5.55 -3.72
N TRP A 96 12.55 -5.88 -2.93
CA TRP A 96 11.24 -6.33 -3.42
C TRP A 96 10.55 -5.29 -4.30
N ARG A 97 10.69 -4.01 -3.94
CA ARG A 97 10.17 -2.92 -4.78
C ARG A 97 10.83 -2.93 -6.17
N GLU A 98 12.16 -2.94 -6.23
CA GLU A 98 12.91 -2.96 -7.49
C GLU A 98 12.61 -4.23 -8.30
N PHE A 99 12.50 -5.38 -7.64
CA PHE A 99 12.10 -6.63 -8.28
C PHE A 99 10.71 -6.52 -8.92
N SER A 100 9.74 -5.90 -8.23
CA SER A 100 8.39 -5.70 -8.76
C SER A 100 8.38 -4.80 -10.00
N HIS A 101 9.20 -3.74 -10.02
CA HIS A 101 9.38 -2.89 -11.20
C HIS A 101 9.99 -3.68 -12.37
N SER A 102 11.01 -4.49 -12.09
CA SER A 102 11.64 -5.35 -13.09
C SER A 102 10.65 -6.34 -13.69
N LEU A 103 9.81 -6.97 -12.85
CA LEU A 103 8.77 -7.89 -13.34
C LEU A 103 7.81 -7.21 -14.32
N ILE A 104 7.31 -6.03 -13.98
CA ILE A 104 6.39 -5.29 -14.86
C ILE A 104 7.10 -4.87 -16.17
N ASN A 105 8.38 -4.52 -16.09
CA ASN A 105 9.15 -4.16 -17.27
C ASN A 105 9.36 -5.35 -18.22
N TYR A 106 9.65 -6.53 -17.67
CA TYR A 106 9.85 -7.75 -18.48
C TYR A 106 8.54 -8.42 -18.90
N PHE A 107 7.46 -8.24 -18.14
CA PHE A 107 6.16 -8.90 -18.35
C PHE A 107 5.02 -7.88 -18.28
N PRO A 108 4.95 -6.92 -19.22
CA PRO A 108 3.94 -5.84 -19.18
C PRO A 108 2.49 -6.34 -19.27
N GLU A 109 2.28 -7.57 -19.75
CA GLU A 109 0.99 -8.22 -19.80
C GLU A 109 0.35 -8.42 -18.41
N PHE A 110 1.14 -8.42 -17.32
CA PHE A 110 0.61 -8.48 -15.95
C PHE A 110 -0.32 -7.32 -15.60
N LEU A 111 -0.14 -6.20 -16.28
CA LEU A 111 -1.01 -5.03 -16.09
C LEU A 111 -2.41 -5.23 -16.68
N LYS A 112 -2.59 -6.23 -17.55
CA LYS A 112 -3.84 -6.45 -18.30
C LYS A 112 -4.53 -7.77 -17.98
N GLY A 113 -3.84 -8.73 -17.36
CA GLY A 113 -4.38 -10.06 -17.14
C GLY A 113 -3.65 -10.85 -16.07
N ASN A 114 -4.04 -12.09 -15.89
CA ASN A 114 -3.40 -12.98 -14.94
C ASN A 114 -2.03 -13.43 -15.44
N TYR A 115 -1.02 -13.40 -14.56
CA TYR A 115 0.30 -13.95 -14.84
C TYR A 115 0.24 -15.44 -15.20
N ARG A 116 -0.49 -16.19 -14.38
CA ARG A 116 -0.77 -17.62 -14.66
C ARG A 116 -2.12 -17.71 -15.37
N LYS A 117 -2.11 -18.19 -16.60
CA LYS A 117 -3.30 -18.32 -17.46
C LYS A 117 -4.36 -19.26 -16.90
N GLU A 118 -3.97 -20.21 -16.03
CA GLU A 118 -4.91 -21.08 -15.35
C GLU A 118 -5.95 -20.29 -14.55
N PHE A 119 -5.59 -19.12 -14.01
CA PHE A 119 -6.50 -18.25 -13.27
C PHE A 119 -7.51 -17.50 -14.16
N ASP A 120 -7.35 -17.53 -15.49
CA ASP A 120 -8.37 -16.98 -16.39
C ASP A 120 -9.69 -17.79 -16.31
N LYS A 121 -9.57 -19.10 -15.95
CA LYS A 121 -10.71 -20.03 -15.76
C LYS A 121 -11.31 -19.97 -14.36
N PHE A 122 -10.77 -19.14 -13.45
CA PHE A 122 -11.29 -19.04 -12.09
C PHE A 122 -12.74 -18.51 -12.12
N PRO A 123 -13.68 -19.10 -11.36
CA PRO A 123 -15.09 -18.74 -11.36
C PRO A 123 -15.34 -17.41 -10.61
N TRP A 124 -14.95 -16.30 -11.24
CA TRP A 124 -15.18 -14.96 -10.70
C TRP A 124 -16.65 -14.64 -10.55
N VAL A 125 -17.01 -14.04 -9.43
CA VAL A 125 -18.38 -13.61 -9.12
C VAL A 125 -18.50 -12.10 -9.34
N LYS A 126 -19.53 -11.67 -10.09
CA LYS A 126 -19.92 -10.27 -10.20
C LYS A 126 -20.98 -9.98 -9.13
N ASN A 127 -20.60 -9.35 -8.05
CA ASN A 127 -21.51 -8.96 -6.97
C ASN A 127 -21.21 -7.54 -6.50
N GLU A 128 -21.98 -6.60 -7.03
CA GLU A 128 -21.83 -5.16 -6.73
C GLU A 128 -22.09 -4.83 -5.25
N ARG A 129 -22.99 -5.56 -4.58
CA ARG A 129 -23.26 -5.37 -3.15
C ARG A 129 -22.04 -5.72 -2.31
N PHE A 130 -21.43 -6.88 -2.57
CA PHE A 130 -20.23 -7.31 -1.86
C PHE A 130 -19.02 -6.42 -2.19
N LEU A 131 -18.86 -6.04 -3.45
CA LEU A 131 -17.80 -5.12 -3.87
C LEU A 131 -17.95 -3.76 -3.18
N LYS A 132 -19.18 -3.23 -3.10
CA LYS A 132 -19.45 -1.99 -2.38
C LYS A 132 -19.14 -2.12 -0.89
N ALA A 133 -19.59 -3.19 -0.23
CA ALA A 133 -19.32 -3.44 1.18
C ALA A 133 -17.81 -3.51 1.45
N TRP A 134 -17.05 -4.20 0.59
CA TRP A 134 -15.59 -4.25 0.68
C TRP A 134 -14.96 -2.87 0.52
N LYS A 135 -15.32 -2.11 -0.53
CA LYS A 135 -14.79 -0.75 -0.78
C LYS A 135 -15.05 0.22 0.37
N THR A 136 -16.17 0.06 1.08
CA THR A 136 -16.57 0.98 2.15
C THR A 136 -16.21 0.50 3.56
N GLY A 137 -15.58 -0.68 3.68
CA GLY A 137 -15.25 -1.27 4.99
C GLY A 137 -16.49 -1.62 5.80
N MET A 138 -17.46 -2.27 5.16
CA MET A 138 -18.74 -2.71 5.75
C MET A 138 -19.02 -4.18 5.45
N THR A 139 -17.98 -5.00 5.50
CA THR A 139 -18.07 -6.44 5.22
C THR A 139 -18.55 -7.24 6.43
N GLY A 140 -18.44 -6.67 7.65
CA GLY A 140 -18.66 -7.36 8.91
C GLY A 140 -17.42 -8.09 9.45
N TYR A 141 -16.30 -8.05 8.73
CA TYR A 141 -15.01 -8.61 9.19
C TYR A 141 -14.13 -7.47 9.72
N PRO A 142 -13.93 -7.36 11.04
CA PRO A 142 -13.33 -6.17 11.66
C PRO A 142 -11.99 -5.76 11.08
N ILE A 143 -11.08 -6.72 10.80
CA ILE A 143 -9.75 -6.41 10.26
C ILE A 143 -9.81 -5.92 8.80
N VAL A 144 -10.73 -6.45 7.99
CA VAL A 144 -10.96 -6.00 6.61
C VAL A 144 -11.54 -4.60 6.62
N ASP A 145 -12.58 -4.39 7.45
CA ASP A 145 -13.30 -3.13 7.53
C ASP A 145 -12.41 -2.01 8.07
N ALA A 146 -11.61 -2.29 9.11
CA ALA A 146 -10.64 -1.34 9.64
C ALA A 146 -9.61 -0.93 8.59
N GLY A 147 -9.05 -1.90 7.84
CA GLY A 147 -8.09 -1.64 6.79
C GLY A 147 -8.65 -0.78 5.65
N MET A 148 -9.87 -1.06 5.20
CA MET A 148 -10.49 -0.29 4.12
C MET A 148 -10.88 1.13 4.58
N ARG A 149 -11.27 1.31 5.84
CA ARG A 149 -11.54 2.62 6.42
C ARG A 149 -10.25 3.43 6.61
N GLU A 150 -9.16 2.81 7.09
CA GLU A 150 -7.84 3.44 7.17
C GLU A 150 -7.38 3.92 5.78
N LEU A 151 -7.52 3.08 4.75
CA LEU A 151 -7.21 3.44 3.37
C LEU A 151 -8.00 4.67 2.91
N TYR A 152 -9.29 4.68 3.19
CA TYR A 152 -10.15 5.80 2.79
C TYR A 152 -9.78 7.10 3.50
N GLU A 153 -9.49 7.02 4.79
CA GLU A 153 -9.19 8.18 5.65
C GLU A 153 -7.79 8.74 5.39
N THR A 154 -6.78 7.88 5.28
CA THR A 154 -5.36 8.28 5.28
C THR A 154 -4.69 8.21 3.90
N GLY A 155 -5.30 7.54 2.93
CA GLY A 155 -4.66 7.21 1.65
C GLY A 155 -3.55 6.17 1.76
N TRP A 156 -3.43 5.50 2.90
CA TRP A 156 -2.40 4.50 3.16
C TRP A 156 -2.99 3.30 3.91
N MET A 157 -2.35 2.15 3.75
CA MET A 157 -2.74 0.92 4.45
C MET A 157 -1.48 0.11 4.76
N HIS A 158 -1.43 -0.45 5.94
CA HIS A 158 -0.35 -1.34 6.36
C HIS A 158 -0.22 -2.55 5.41
N ASN A 159 1.02 -2.95 5.06
CA ASN A 159 1.26 -4.02 4.06
C ASN A 159 0.52 -5.33 4.40
N ARG A 160 0.56 -5.78 5.66
CA ARG A 160 -0.16 -7.01 6.08
C ARG A 160 -1.67 -6.89 5.88
N ILE A 161 -2.22 -5.71 6.10
CA ILE A 161 -3.65 -5.47 5.89
C ILE A 161 -3.98 -5.47 4.40
N ARG A 162 -3.11 -4.92 3.52
CA ARG A 162 -3.29 -5.02 2.05
C ARG A 162 -3.40 -6.49 1.61
N MET A 163 -2.56 -7.37 2.17
CA MET A 163 -2.63 -8.81 1.89
C MET A 163 -3.95 -9.43 2.37
N VAL A 164 -4.40 -9.07 3.57
CA VAL A 164 -5.67 -9.56 4.14
C VAL A 164 -6.86 -9.12 3.30
N VAL A 165 -6.99 -7.83 3.03
CA VAL A 165 -8.15 -7.29 2.29
C VAL A 165 -8.15 -7.72 0.83
N GLY A 166 -6.98 -7.85 0.19
CA GLY A 166 -6.85 -8.38 -1.16
C GLY A 166 -7.22 -9.87 -1.21
N SER A 167 -6.70 -10.67 -0.28
CA SER A 167 -7.04 -12.09 -0.15
C SER A 167 -8.54 -12.29 0.11
N PHE A 168 -9.15 -11.46 0.95
CA PHE A 168 -10.59 -11.50 1.22
C PHE A 168 -11.41 -11.24 -0.04
N LEU A 169 -11.07 -10.21 -0.82
CA LEU A 169 -11.74 -9.90 -2.08
C LEU A 169 -11.70 -11.08 -3.05
N VAL A 170 -10.50 -11.63 -3.24
CA VAL A 170 -10.24 -12.63 -4.29
C VAL A 170 -10.71 -14.03 -3.87
N LYS A 171 -10.41 -14.46 -2.65
CA LYS A 171 -10.65 -15.84 -2.20
C LYS A 171 -12.03 -16.03 -1.57
N HIS A 172 -12.49 -15.08 -0.76
CA HIS A 172 -13.77 -15.20 -0.05
C HIS A 172 -14.94 -14.65 -0.87
N LEU A 173 -14.80 -13.45 -1.42
CA LEU A 173 -15.84 -12.85 -2.26
C LEU A 173 -15.78 -13.34 -3.70
N ARG A 174 -14.69 -13.96 -4.13
CA ARG A 174 -14.40 -14.39 -5.50
C ARG A 174 -14.58 -13.29 -6.54
N ILE A 175 -14.37 -12.04 -6.13
CA ILE A 175 -14.41 -10.89 -7.02
C ILE A 175 -13.04 -10.75 -7.70
N ASN A 176 -13.05 -10.47 -9.00
CA ASN A 176 -11.83 -10.36 -9.79
C ASN A 176 -10.88 -9.32 -9.18
N TRP A 177 -9.60 -9.66 -9.10
CA TRP A 177 -8.54 -8.80 -8.53
C TRP A 177 -8.45 -7.42 -9.20
N THR A 178 -8.83 -7.29 -10.48
CA THR A 178 -8.83 -6.02 -11.21
C THR A 178 -9.76 -4.98 -10.60
N GLU A 179 -10.84 -5.40 -9.95
CA GLU A 179 -11.74 -4.48 -9.22
C GLU A 179 -11.06 -3.94 -7.95
N GLY A 180 -10.28 -4.78 -7.28
CA GLY A 180 -9.47 -4.37 -6.13
C GLY A 180 -8.34 -3.42 -6.54
N GLU A 181 -7.63 -3.75 -7.62
CA GLU A 181 -6.57 -2.92 -8.18
C GLU A 181 -7.09 -1.53 -8.55
N LYS A 182 -8.20 -1.42 -9.28
CA LYS A 182 -8.84 -0.15 -9.62
C LYS A 182 -9.17 0.68 -8.37
N HIS A 183 -9.64 0.03 -7.31
CA HIS A 183 -9.95 0.71 -6.07
C HIS A 183 -8.68 1.21 -5.37
N PHE A 184 -7.64 0.38 -5.28
CA PHE A 184 -6.36 0.76 -4.70
C PHE A 184 -5.67 1.87 -5.46
N ARG A 185 -5.68 1.82 -6.80
CA ARG A 185 -5.17 2.89 -7.67
C ARG A 185 -5.82 4.25 -7.36
N ASN A 186 -7.11 4.25 -7.07
CA ASN A 186 -7.86 5.47 -6.76
C ASN A 186 -7.70 5.93 -5.30
N CYS A 187 -7.23 5.04 -4.41
CA CYS A 187 -7.26 5.29 -2.98
C CYS A 187 -5.88 5.41 -2.34
N LEU A 188 -4.88 4.67 -2.82
CA LEU A 188 -3.54 4.68 -2.25
C LEU A 188 -2.70 5.86 -2.75
N LEU A 189 -2.07 6.58 -1.83
CA LEU A 189 -1.06 7.60 -2.15
C LEU A 189 0.23 7.01 -2.70
N ASP A 190 0.53 5.77 -2.33
CA ASP A 190 1.73 5.05 -2.73
C ASP A 190 1.50 3.97 -3.78
N PHE A 191 0.37 4.04 -4.49
CA PHE A 191 0.10 3.12 -5.60
C PHE A 191 1.15 3.26 -6.71
N ASN A 192 1.77 2.16 -7.07
CA ASN A 192 2.88 2.14 -8.01
C ASN A 192 2.75 0.97 -8.98
#